data_3af1951dbf7e7d2a9a6605c5b5201133
#
_entry.id   3af1951dbf7e7d2a9a6605c5b5201133
#
_cell.length_a   1.000
_cell.length_b   1.000
_cell.length_c   1.000
_cell.angle_alpha   90.00
_cell.angle_beta   90.00
_cell.angle_gamma   90.00
#
_symmetry.space_group_name_H-M   'P 1'
#
loop_
_entity.id
_entity.type
_entity.pdbx_description
1 polymer ?
#
loop_
_entity_poly.entity_id
_entity_poly.type
_entity_poly.pdbx_seq_one_letter_code
_entity_poly.pdbx_strand_id
1 'polypeptide(L)'
;IATGRPQVIINNLHELQQRGLIDGYITMNGAYCFVQDKVIYKSPIPKSDIETLLNFCEAQGKAYLVVGENDICVCHEDEEVRFIFYETLSVDKIREVTLEEALALPSIYQITPFIDKEEEAVIRPQLSHCEFGRWYPTFADITAAGNTKQRGIDEIIRHFGLKIEEVMAFGDGGNDISIVQAAGV
;
A
#
# COMPACT_ATOMS: atom_id res chain seq x y z
N ILE A 1 -11.73 -2.36 7.98
CA ILE A 1 -10.40 -1.78 8.28
C ILE A 1 -9.87 -1.10 7.03
N ALA A 2 -9.35 0.15 7.17
CA ALA A 2 -8.69 0.88 6.09
C ALA A 2 -7.23 1.20 6.50
N THR A 3 -6.26 0.75 5.71
CA THR A 3 -4.84 0.86 6.04
C THR A 3 -3.96 1.06 4.80
N GLY A 4 -2.80 1.70 4.98
CA GLY A 4 -1.73 1.71 3.97
C GLY A 4 -0.95 0.40 3.91
N ARG A 5 -1.05 -0.44 4.95
CA ARG A 5 -0.33 -1.73 4.99
C ARG A 5 -0.87 -2.71 3.95
N PRO A 6 0.01 -3.48 3.30
CA PRO A 6 -0.39 -4.68 2.55
C PRO A 6 -1.02 -5.72 3.47
N GLN A 7 -1.93 -6.51 2.94
CA GLN A 7 -2.60 -7.59 3.68
C GLN A 7 -1.63 -8.59 4.32
N VAL A 8 -0.52 -8.88 3.66
CA VAL A 8 0.49 -9.86 4.09
C VAL A 8 1.28 -9.43 5.34
N ILE A 9 1.19 -8.16 5.74
CA ILE A 9 1.85 -7.63 6.94
C ILE A 9 0.87 -7.02 7.96
N ILE A 10 -0.43 -7.34 7.86
CA ILE A 10 -1.40 -6.96 8.88
C ILE A 10 -1.32 -7.98 10.02
N ASN A 11 -0.44 -7.71 10.99
CA ASN A 11 -0.11 -8.63 12.08
C ASN A 11 -0.73 -8.25 13.43
N ASN A 12 -1.28 -7.04 13.56
CA ASN A 12 -1.79 -6.50 14.82
C ASN A 12 -3.32 -6.65 15.01
N LEU A 13 -4.01 -7.30 14.08
CA LEU A 13 -5.46 -7.47 14.10
C LEU A 13 -5.91 -8.93 14.30
N HIS A 14 -4.99 -9.83 14.65
CA HIS A 14 -5.23 -11.28 14.73
C HIS A 14 -6.40 -11.64 15.65
N GLU A 15 -6.48 -11.02 16.82
CA GLU A 15 -7.57 -11.26 17.77
C GLU A 15 -8.93 -10.86 17.21
N LEU A 16 -9.02 -9.69 16.57
CA LEU A 16 -10.27 -9.21 15.95
C LEU A 16 -10.69 -10.09 14.77
N GLN A 17 -9.73 -10.53 13.98
CA GLN A 17 -9.96 -11.47 12.87
C GLN A 17 -10.50 -12.82 13.38
N GLN A 18 -9.85 -13.42 14.38
CA GLN A 18 -10.27 -14.69 14.96
C GLN A 18 -11.68 -14.63 15.57
N ARG A 19 -12.05 -13.46 16.09
CA ARG A 19 -13.40 -13.23 16.67
C ARG A 19 -14.45 -12.89 15.61
N GLY A 20 -14.09 -12.81 14.31
CA GLY A 20 -15.01 -12.44 13.25
C GLY A 20 -15.57 -11.02 13.35
N LEU A 21 -14.80 -10.08 13.91
CA LEU A 21 -15.22 -8.69 14.12
C LEU A 21 -14.82 -7.75 12.97
N ILE A 22 -14.23 -8.28 11.90
CA ILE A 22 -13.83 -7.52 10.74
C ILE A 22 -14.45 -8.15 9.49
N ASP A 23 -15.36 -7.44 8.84
CA ASP A 23 -16.05 -7.91 7.64
C ASP A 23 -15.24 -7.67 6.37
N GLY A 24 -14.45 -6.60 6.32
CA GLY A 24 -13.72 -6.23 5.12
C GLY A 24 -12.47 -5.39 5.37
N TYR A 25 -11.62 -5.38 4.36
CA TYR A 25 -10.33 -4.70 4.38
C TYR A 25 -10.14 -3.81 3.16
N ILE A 26 -9.63 -2.64 3.39
CA ILE A 26 -9.09 -1.69 2.42
C ILE A 26 -7.60 -1.60 2.71
N THR A 27 -6.77 -2.17 1.85
CA THR A 27 -5.32 -2.26 2.04
C THR A 27 -4.58 -1.46 0.98
N MET A 28 -3.29 -1.20 1.21
CA MET A 28 -2.44 -0.44 0.27
C MET A 28 -3.10 0.87 -0.16
N ASN A 29 -3.61 1.66 0.82
CA ASN A 29 -4.30 2.93 0.59
C ASN A 29 -5.48 2.84 -0.42
N GLY A 30 -6.17 1.71 -0.50
CA GLY A 30 -7.30 1.49 -1.39
C GLY A 30 -6.97 0.76 -2.69
N ALA A 31 -5.71 0.38 -2.92
CA ALA A 31 -5.32 -0.36 -4.11
C ALA A 31 -5.85 -1.80 -4.14
N TYR A 32 -6.18 -2.36 -2.96
CA TYR A 32 -6.68 -3.72 -2.84
C TYR A 32 -7.72 -3.81 -1.73
N CYS A 33 -8.95 -4.22 -2.08
CA CYS A 33 -10.06 -4.32 -1.15
C CYS A 33 -10.68 -5.72 -1.21
N PHE A 34 -10.95 -6.31 -0.03
CA PHE A 34 -11.59 -7.60 0.06
C PHE A 34 -12.55 -7.68 1.24
N VAL A 35 -13.56 -8.53 1.10
CA VAL A 35 -14.57 -8.84 2.12
C VAL A 35 -14.52 -10.35 2.35
N GLN A 36 -14.19 -10.76 3.59
CA GLN A 36 -13.86 -12.14 3.87
C GLN A 36 -12.74 -12.62 2.91
N ASP A 37 -12.98 -13.70 2.15
CA ASP A 37 -12.02 -14.23 1.17
C ASP A 37 -12.27 -13.73 -0.26
N LYS A 38 -13.21 -12.78 -0.45
CA LYS A 38 -13.57 -12.28 -1.77
C LYS A 38 -12.93 -10.94 -2.06
N VAL A 39 -12.08 -10.89 -3.07
CA VAL A 39 -11.57 -9.62 -3.61
C VAL A 39 -12.71 -8.89 -4.31
N ILE A 40 -12.99 -7.64 -3.91
CA ILE A 40 -14.03 -6.79 -4.48
C ILE A 40 -13.48 -5.67 -5.34
N TYR A 41 -12.24 -5.26 -5.10
CA TYR A 41 -11.54 -4.28 -5.92
C TYR A 41 -10.04 -4.51 -5.87
N LYS A 42 -9.38 -4.32 -7.03
CA LYS A 42 -7.92 -4.30 -7.14
C LYS A 42 -7.47 -3.42 -8.30
N SER A 43 -6.42 -2.66 -8.08
CA SER A 43 -5.87 -1.71 -9.05
C SER A 43 -4.35 -1.76 -9.01
N PRO A 44 -3.72 -2.58 -9.87
CA PRO A 44 -2.27 -2.70 -9.92
C PRO A 44 -1.64 -1.46 -10.58
N ILE A 45 -0.37 -1.21 -10.24
CA ILE A 45 0.45 -0.19 -10.88
C ILE A 45 0.70 -0.60 -12.34
N PRO A 46 0.61 0.31 -13.32
CA PRO A 46 0.96 0.03 -14.71
C PRO A 46 2.42 -0.42 -14.85
N LYS A 47 2.66 -1.40 -15.72
CA LYS A 47 3.98 -2.01 -15.89
C LYS A 47 5.06 -1.00 -16.28
N SER A 48 4.74 -0.02 -17.12
CA SER A 48 5.65 1.05 -17.50
C SER A 48 6.14 1.88 -16.32
N ASP A 49 5.24 2.17 -15.37
CA ASP A 49 5.56 2.97 -14.19
C ASP A 49 6.36 2.14 -13.18
N ILE A 50 6.07 0.81 -13.07
CA ILE A 50 6.87 -0.12 -12.29
C ILE A 50 8.32 -0.15 -12.82
N GLU A 51 8.50 -0.39 -14.11
CA GLU A 51 9.83 -0.45 -14.74
C GLU A 51 10.60 0.86 -14.54
N THR A 52 9.94 2.00 -14.72
CA THR A 52 10.54 3.33 -14.53
C THR A 52 11.01 3.53 -13.09
N LEU A 53 10.16 3.22 -12.11
CA LEU A 53 10.47 3.40 -10.70
C LEU A 53 11.57 2.45 -10.21
N LEU A 54 11.47 1.16 -10.55
CA LEU A 54 12.47 0.19 -10.09
C LEU A 54 13.85 0.46 -10.71
N ASN A 55 13.91 0.80 -12.00
CA ASN A 55 15.17 1.19 -12.64
C ASN A 55 15.77 2.47 -12.02
N PHE A 56 14.94 3.42 -11.60
CA PHE A 56 15.39 4.61 -10.87
C PHE A 56 16.02 4.22 -9.52
N CYS A 57 15.39 3.33 -8.77
CA CYS A 57 15.94 2.84 -7.49
C CYS A 57 17.26 2.08 -7.68
N GLU A 58 17.32 1.18 -8.65
CA GLU A 58 18.52 0.43 -9.00
C GLU A 58 19.70 1.34 -9.37
N ALA A 59 19.46 2.35 -10.22
CA ALA A 59 20.50 3.28 -10.64
C ALA A 59 21.13 4.06 -9.48
N GLN A 60 20.44 4.19 -8.36
CA GLN A 60 20.87 4.90 -7.18
C GLN A 60 21.22 3.97 -6.00
N GLY A 61 21.11 2.64 -6.18
CA GLY A 61 21.35 1.66 -5.13
C GLY A 61 20.40 1.81 -3.92
N LYS A 62 19.15 2.22 -4.16
CA LYS A 62 18.14 2.43 -3.11
C LYS A 62 17.42 1.14 -2.78
N ALA A 63 17.19 0.93 -1.49
CA ALA A 63 16.28 -0.13 -1.05
C ALA A 63 14.85 0.16 -1.49
N TYR A 64 14.11 -0.87 -1.82
CA TYR A 64 12.67 -0.77 -2.12
C TYR A 64 11.94 -2.07 -1.82
N LEU A 65 10.68 -1.96 -1.39
CA LEU A 65 9.78 -3.09 -1.25
C LEU A 65 8.81 -3.12 -2.43
N VAL A 66 8.46 -4.33 -2.86
CA VAL A 66 7.46 -4.57 -3.90
C VAL A 66 6.38 -5.48 -3.35
N VAL A 67 5.14 -5.07 -3.51
CA VAL A 67 3.97 -5.75 -2.97
C VAL A 67 3.09 -6.26 -4.10
N GLY A 68 3.03 -7.59 -4.19
CA GLY A 68 2.09 -8.32 -5.03
C GLY A 68 0.75 -8.57 -4.35
N GLU A 69 -0.05 -9.47 -4.91
CA GLU A 69 -1.35 -9.84 -4.33
C GLU A 69 -1.20 -10.61 -3.01
N ASN A 70 -0.30 -11.57 -2.96
CA ASN A 70 -0.08 -12.43 -1.79
C ASN A 70 1.41 -12.50 -1.37
N ASP A 71 2.21 -11.60 -1.86
CA ASP A 71 3.66 -11.61 -1.66
C ASP A 71 4.19 -10.20 -1.41
N ILE A 72 5.21 -10.11 -0.58
CA ILE A 72 6.02 -8.91 -0.38
C ILE A 72 7.48 -9.30 -0.49
N CYS A 73 8.24 -8.55 -1.23
CA CYS A 73 9.68 -8.76 -1.37
C CYS A 73 10.44 -7.43 -1.26
N VAL A 74 11.73 -7.53 -0.99
CA VAL A 74 12.63 -6.40 -0.83
C VAL A 74 13.81 -6.55 -1.80
N CYS A 75 14.24 -5.45 -2.37
CA CYS A 75 15.51 -5.35 -3.11
C CYS A 75 16.43 -4.39 -2.35
N HIS A 76 17.73 -4.72 -2.31
CA HIS A 76 18.74 -3.93 -1.61
C HIS A 76 18.42 -3.67 -0.13
N GLU A 77 18.04 -4.73 0.61
CA GLU A 77 17.75 -4.64 2.04
C GLU A 77 18.91 -3.98 2.80
N ASP A 78 18.63 -2.89 3.49
CA ASP A 78 19.58 -2.13 4.28
C ASP A 78 19.18 -2.05 5.78
N GLU A 79 19.96 -1.32 6.57
CA GLU A 79 19.70 -1.16 8.00
C GLU A 79 18.39 -0.39 8.28
N GLU A 80 18.00 0.52 7.39
CA GLU A 80 16.80 1.31 7.55
C GLU A 80 15.55 0.48 7.31
N VAL A 81 15.54 -0.39 6.27
CA VAL A 81 14.50 -1.39 6.04
C VAL A 81 14.34 -2.27 7.28
N ARG A 82 15.44 -2.78 7.84
CA ARG A 82 15.41 -3.64 9.03
C ARG A 82 14.81 -2.93 10.22
N PHE A 83 15.28 -1.73 10.51
CA PHE A 83 14.78 -0.94 11.64
C PHE A 83 13.28 -0.64 11.52
N ILE A 84 12.83 -0.20 10.34
CA ILE A 84 11.42 0.19 10.15
C ILE A 84 10.51 -1.03 10.09
N PHE A 85 10.80 -2.00 9.21
CA PHE A 85 9.86 -3.09 8.95
C PHE A 85 9.95 -4.20 10.01
N TYR A 86 11.15 -4.59 10.45
CA TYR A 86 11.28 -5.72 11.38
C TYR A 86 11.21 -5.28 12.83
N GLU A 87 11.89 -4.21 13.23
CA GLU A 87 11.93 -3.79 14.61
C GLU A 87 10.73 -2.92 15.00
N THR A 88 10.39 -1.90 14.19
CA THR A 88 9.31 -0.96 14.54
C THR A 88 7.93 -1.51 14.18
N LEU A 89 7.75 -2.05 12.97
CA LEU A 89 6.47 -2.56 12.51
C LEU A 89 6.24 -4.03 12.85
N SER A 90 7.25 -4.72 13.41
CA SER A 90 7.20 -6.15 13.78
C SER A 90 6.74 -7.06 12.63
N VAL A 91 7.22 -6.75 11.41
CA VAL A 91 6.98 -7.58 10.24
C VAL A 91 7.97 -8.75 10.25
N ASP A 92 7.52 -9.95 9.87
CA ASP A 92 8.41 -11.09 9.65
C ASP A 92 9.42 -10.77 8.53
N LYS A 93 10.55 -11.51 8.52
CA LYS A 93 11.58 -11.28 7.51
C LYS A 93 11.02 -11.38 6.09
N ILE A 94 11.16 -10.29 5.34
CA ILE A 94 10.75 -10.19 3.94
C ILE A 94 11.80 -10.90 3.06
N ARG A 95 11.35 -11.58 2.02
CA ARG A 95 12.23 -12.25 1.06
C ARG A 95 12.96 -11.22 0.21
N GLU A 96 14.30 -11.27 0.23
CA GLU A 96 15.12 -10.46 -0.65
C GLU A 96 15.15 -11.07 -2.05
N VAL A 97 15.02 -10.22 -3.07
CA VAL A 97 14.93 -10.61 -4.49
C VAL A 97 15.77 -9.67 -5.36
N THR A 98 16.03 -10.10 -6.59
CA THR A 98 16.63 -9.26 -7.63
C THR A 98 15.57 -8.41 -8.33
N LEU A 99 16.00 -7.37 -9.06
CA LEU A 99 15.13 -6.58 -9.94
C LEU A 99 14.33 -7.47 -10.90
N GLU A 100 14.99 -8.47 -11.51
CA GLU A 100 14.37 -9.38 -12.48
C GLU A 100 13.24 -10.18 -11.84
N GLU A 101 13.45 -10.71 -10.62
CA GLU A 101 12.42 -11.43 -9.86
C GLU A 101 11.27 -10.51 -9.44
N ALA A 102 11.56 -9.26 -9.04
CA ALA A 102 10.55 -8.27 -8.70
C ALA A 102 9.67 -7.93 -9.92
N LEU A 103 10.28 -7.70 -11.08
CA LEU A 103 9.58 -7.42 -12.35
C LEU A 103 8.80 -8.63 -12.89
N ALA A 104 9.13 -9.85 -12.48
CA ALA A 104 8.42 -11.06 -12.86
C ALA A 104 7.12 -11.29 -12.06
N LEU A 105 6.84 -10.51 -11.02
CA LEU A 105 5.58 -10.62 -10.28
C LEU A 105 4.39 -10.34 -11.21
N PRO A 106 3.31 -11.13 -11.12
CA PRO A 106 2.18 -11.02 -12.05
C PRO A 106 1.40 -9.70 -11.93
N SER A 107 1.39 -9.11 -10.76
CA SER A 107 0.75 -7.81 -10.48
C SER A 107 1.41 -7.19 -9.25
N ILE A 108 1.68 -5.89 -9.33
CA ILE A 108 2.25 -5.09 -8.24
C ILE A 108 1.24 -4.00 -7.89
N TYR A 109 0.87 -3.92 -6.62
CA TYR A 109 -0.15 -2.99 -6.12
C TYR A 109 0.45 -1.81 -5.34
N GLN A 110 1.61 -2.03 -4.73
CA GLN A 110 2.36 -1.00 -4.01
C GLN A 110 3.86 -1.23 -4.19
N ILE A 111 4.60 -0.14 -4.32
CA ILE A 111 6.06 -0.12 -4.22
C ILE A 111 6.42 0.89 -3.15
N THR A 112 7.34 0.53 -2.26
CA THR A 112 7.80 1.42 -1.19
C THR A 112 9.31 1.66 -1.37
N PRO A 113 9.72 2.63 -2.22
CA PRO A 113 11.11 2.99 -2.39
C PRO A 113 11.59 3.82 -1.19
N PHE A 114 12.82 3.57 -0.73
CA PHE A 114 13.50 4.35 0.30
C PHE A 114 14.17 5.57 -0.34
N ILE A 115 13.35 6.55 -0.62
CA ILE A 115 13.72 7.83 -1.26
C ILE A 115 13.25 8.99 -0.40
N ASP A 116 14.02 10.06 -0.35
CA ASP A 116 13.62 11.31 0.30
C ASP A 116 12.71 12.18 -0.59
N LYS A 117 12.37 13.38 -0.11
CA LYS A 117 11.49 14.30 -0.86
C LYS A 117 12.13 14.88 -2.11
N GLU A 118 13.45 15.02 -2.14
CA GLU A 118 14.18 15.56 -3.28
C GLU A 118 14.23 14.54 -4.41
N GLU A 119 14.52 13.28 -4.06
CA GLU A 119 14.49 12.15 -4.98
C GLU A 119 13.07 11.86 -5.49
N GLU A 120 12.07 11.96 -4.60
CA GLU A 120 10.66 11.88 -4.99
C GLU A 120 10.30 12.95 -6.02
N ALA A 121 10.75 14.20 -5.83
CA ALA A 121 10.48 15.27 -6.77
C ALA A 121 11.07 15.02 -8.17
N VAL A 122 12.16 14.25 -8.27
CA VAL A 122 12.78 13.84 -9.53
C VAL A 122 12.00 12.76 -10.24
N ILE A 123 11.54 11.73 -9.51
CA ILE A 123 10.87 10.57 -10.13
C ILE A 123 9.37 10.77 -10.33
N ARG A 124 8.68 11.50 -9.45
CA ARG A 124 7.24 11.74 -9.51
C ARG A 124 6.72 12.20 -10.89
N PRO A 125 7.35 13.15 -11.61
CA PRO A 125 6.87 13.58 -12.93
C PRO A 125 6.92 12.48 -14.00
N GLN A 126 7.69 11.42 -13.78
CA GLN A 126 7.84 10.30 -14.71
C GLN A 126 6.81 9.17 -14.46
N LEU A 127 6.08 9.23 -13.34
CA LEU A 127 5.11 8.23 -12.88
C LEU A 127 3.69 8.81 -12.95
N SER A 128 3.21 9.09 -14.16
CA SER A 128 1.94 9.80 -14.39
C SER A 128 0.69 9.01 -13.95
N HIS A 129 0.82 7.72 -13.74
CA HIS A 129 -0.29 6.84 -13.33
C HIS A 129 -0.13 6.35 -11.89
N CYS A 130 0.63 7.08 -11.06
CA CYS A 130 0.86 6.72 -9.66
C CYS A 130 0.47 7.82 -8.68
N GLU A 131 0.04 7.38 -7.49
CA GLU A 131 -0.14 8.19 -6.29
C GLU A 131 0.98 7.91 -5.30
N PHE A 132 1.38 8.94 -4.55
CA PHE A 132 2.45 8.88 -3.57
C PHE A 132 1.89 9.20 -2.19
N GLY A 133 1.97 8.26 -1.27
CA GLY A 133 1.62 8.41 0.13
C GLY A 133 2.89 8.42 1.00
N ARG A 134 3.28 9.59 1.53
CA ARG A 134 4.43 9.70 2.43
C ARG A 134 3.95 9.87 3.87
N TRP A 135 4.31 8.94 4.73
CA TRP A 135 4.07 9.00 6.18
C TRP A 135 5.35 8.89 7.00
N TYR A 136 6.48 8.64 6.36
CA TYR A 136 7.81 8.60 6.98
C TYR A 136 8.81 9.42 6.14
N PRO A 137 9.82 10.07 6.75
CA PRO A 137 10.71 10.99 6.01
C PRO A 137 11.48 10.35 4.85
N THR A 138 11.87 9.08 4.99
CA THR A 138 12.84 8.41 4.12
C THR A 138 12.23 7.49 3.09
N PHE A 139 10.92 7.28 3.09
CA PHE A 139 10.24 6.50 2.06
C PHE A 139 8.84 7.03 1.73
N ALA A 140 8.29 6.57 0.62
CA ALA A 140 6.91 6.80 0.24
C ALA A 140 6.26 5.49 -0.25
N ASP A 141 4.99 5.29 0.07
CA ASP A 141 4.18 4.25 -0.55
C ASP A 141 3.65 4.75 -1.89
N ILE A 142 3.94 4.03 -2.97
CA ILE A 142 3.52 4.35 -4.32
C ILE A 142 2.51 3.31 -4.77
N THR A 143 1.32 3.75 -5.15
CA THR A 143 0.23 2.92 -5.67
C THR A 143 -0.24 3.47 -7.02
N ALA A 144 -1.12 2.76 -7.74
CA ALA A 144 -1.70 3.30 -8.96
C ALA A 144 -2.57 4.53 -8.65
N ALA A 145 -2.59 5.48 -9.57
CA ALA A 145 -3.36 6.72 -9.44
C ALA A 145 -4.86 6.45 -9.23
N GLY A 146 -5.48 7.27 -8.38
CA GLY A 146 -6.89 7.13 -7.99
C GLY A 146 -7.13 6.12 -6.87
N ASN A 147 -6.09 5.47 -6.35
CA ASN A 147 -6.18 4.63 -5.16
C ASN A 147 -6.06 5.50 -3.90
N THR A 148 -7.16 5.62 -3.20
CA THR A 148 -7.27 6.31 -1.91
C THR A 148 -8.09 5.46 -0.95
N LYS A 149 -7.94 5.67 0.35
CA LYS A 149 -8.80 4.99 1.33
C LYS A 149 -10.28 5.29 1.06
N GLN A 150 -10.63 6.49 0.59
CA GLN A 150 -11.98 6.84 0.18
C GLN A 150 -12.48 5.95 -0.96
N ARG A 151 -11.67 5.74 -2.01
CA ARG A 151 -12.01 4.83 -3.09
C ARG A 151 -12.32 3.42 -2.56
N GLY A 152 -11.52 2.95 -1.61
CA GLY A 152 -11.78 1.66 -0.97
C GLY A 152 -13.11 1.63 -0.21
N ILE A 153 -13.47 2.70 0.51
CA ILE A 153 -14.78 2.81 1.17
C ILE A 153 -15.91 2.77 0.14
N ASP A 154 -15.80 3.47 -0.98
CA ASP A 154 -16.81 3.46 -2.04
C ASP A 154 -17.03 2.04 -2.59
N GLU A 155 -16.01 1.23 -2.69
CA GLU A 155 -16.14 -0.18 -3.09
C GLU A 155 -16.80 -1.04 -2.01
N ILE A 156 -16.46 -0.83 -0.73
CA ILE A 156 -17.07 -1.54 0.40
C ILE A 156 -18.55 -1.19 0.53
N ILE A 157 -18.94 0.08 0.52
CA ILE A 157 -20.35 0.48 0.62
C ILE A 157 -21.17 -0.02 -0.57
N ARG A 158 -20.60 0.00 -1.78
CA ARG A 158 -21.24 -0.58 -2.96
C ARG A 158 -21.45 -2.09 -2.79
N HIS A 159 -20.46 -2.80 -2.26
CA HIS A 159 -20.58 -4.24 -2.04
C HIS A 159 -21.70 -4.60 -1.05
N PHE A 160 -21.85 -3.84 0.03
CA PHE A 160 -22.89 -4.07 1.04
C PHE A 160 -24.22 -3.36 0.74
N GLY A 161 -24.31 -2.55 -0.30
CA GLY A 161 -25.52 -1.77 -0.63
C GLY A 161 -25.81 -0.65 0.37
N LEU A 162 -24.78 -0.13 1.03
CA LEU A 162 -24.88 0.96 2.02
C LEU A 162 -24.83 2.33 1.33
N LYS A 163 -25.21 3.36 2.07
CA LYS A 163 -25.05 4.77 1.71
C LYS A 163 -23.92 5.39 2.53
N ILE A 164 -23.35 6.48 2.01
CA ILE A 164 -22.23 7.16 2.71
C ILE A 164 -22.66 7.74 4.07
N GLU A 165 -23.93 8.12 4.20
CA GLU A 165 -24.52 8.62 5.45
C GLU A 165 -24.61 7.55 6.55
N GLU A 166 -24.43 6.27 6.20
CA GLU A 166 -24.41 5.14 7.12
C GLU A 166 -22.97 4.76 7.53
N VAL A 167 -21.97 5.52 7.07
CA VAL A 167 -20.55 5.27 7.33
C VAL A 167 -20.05 6.20 8.43
N MET A 168 -19.39 5.61 9.42
CA MET A 168 -18.59 6.33 10.40
C MET A 168 -17.11 6.05 10.14
N ALA A 169 -16.27 7.09 10.08
CA ALA A 169 -14.84 6.95 9.85
C ALA A 169 -14.03 7.48 11.04
N PHE A 170 -12.93 6.78 11.34
CA PHE A 170 -11.91 7.18 12.29
C PHE A 170 -10.55 7.17 11.59
N GLY A 171 -9.72 8.16 11.86
CA GLY A 171 -8.38 8.25 11.28
C GLY A 171 -7.49 9.17 12.11
N ASP A 172 -6.18 8.99 11.96
CA ASP A 172 -5.13 9.76 12.66
C ASP A 172 -4.03 10.27 11.72
N GLY A 173 -4.06 9.85 10.47
CA GLY A 173 -3.05 10.18 9.46
C GLY A 173 -3.56 11.06 8.32
N GLY A 174 -2.63 11.67 7.59
CA GLY A 174 -2.96 12.51 6.42
C GLY A 174 -3.71 11.76 5.31
N ASN A 175 -3.46 10.45 5.17
CA ASN A 175 -4.17 9.57 4.23
C ASN A 175 -5.61 9.22 4.66
N ASP A 176 -6.02 9.59 5.89
CA ASP A 176 -7.37 9.41 6.40
C ASP A 176 -8.28 10.64 6.20
N ILE A 177 -7.70 11.79 5.85
CA ILE A 177 -8.47 13.04 5.69
C ILE A 177 -9.67 12.84 4.77
N SER A 178 -9.47 12.18 3.63
CA SER A 178 -10.52 11.96 2.64
C SER A 178 -11.68 11.13 3.18
N ILE A 179 -11.42 10.09 3.97
CA ILE A 179 -12.48 9.25 4.53
C ILE A 179 -13.24 9.94 5.67
N VAL A 180 -12.54 10.70 6.51
CA VAL A 180 -13.16 11.47 7.59
C VAL A 180 -14.04 12.59 7.04
N GLN A 181 -13.62 13.23 5.94
CA GLN A 181 -14.43 14.27 5.28
C GLN A 181 -15.66 13.71 4.55
N ALA A 182 -15.59 12.49 4.04
CA ALA A 182 -16.65 11.90 3.22
C ALA A 182 -17.69 11.11 4.04
N ALA A 183 -17.31 10.56 5.18
CA ALA A 183 -18.21 9.77 6.03
C ALA A 183 -19.39 10.61 6.55
N GLY A 184 -20.51 9.95 6.78
CA GLY A 184 -21.72 10.59 7.32
C GLY A 184 -21.61 10.97 8.80
N VAL A 185 -20.65 10.35 9.52
CA VAL A 185 -20.38 10.60 10.95
C VAL A 185 -18.87 10.61 11.20
#